data_804e14e005331c227e5faf41eb2ed8a6
#
_entry.id   804e14e005331c227e5faf41eb2ed8a6
#
_cell.length_a   1.000
_cell.length_b   1.000
_cell.length_c   1.000
_cell.angle_alpha   90.00
_cell.angle_beta   90.00
_cell.angle_gamma   90.00
#
_symmetry.space_group_name_H-M   'P 1'
#
loop_
_entity.id
_entity.type
_entity.pdbx_description
1 polymer ?
#
loop_
_entity_poly.entity_id
_entity_poly.type
_entity_poly.pdbx_seq_one_letter_code
_entity_poly.pdbx_strand_id
1 'polypeptide(L)'
;MNSSRPYLVRALIEWITDSQMTPYIAIAVDSENVDIPSEYVTDQRIVLNVSSMAVRDFAINQEEISFFSKFNGVSRYVKAPTGNVIAVYSKESGEGMQFDVEASASNELLESNDDKKPTGGPNLKLV
;
A
#
# COMPACT_ATOMS: atom_id res chain seq x y z
N MET A 1 7.91 -10.42 14.91
CA MET A 1 8.39 -10.41 13.53
C MET A 1 7.84 -9.20 12.81
N ASN A 2 8.62 -8.57 11.97
CA ASN A 2 8.17 -7.40 11.24
C ASN A 2 7.15 -7.76 10.18
N SER A 3 6.34 -6.78 9.79
CA SER A 3 5.39 -6.96 8.72
C SER A 3 6.12 -7.20 7.40
N SER A 4 5.58 -8.10 6.58
CA SER A 4 6.11 -8.31 5.24
C SER A 4 5.66 -7.22 4.26
N ARG A 5 4.70 -6.39 4.66
CA ARG A 5 4.05 -5.45 3.73
C ARG A 5 5.04 -4.57 2.99
N PRO A 6 5.99 -3.89 3.65
CA PRO A 6 6.90 -3.01 2.89
C PRO A 6 7.77 -3.78 1.92
N TYR A 7 8.14 -5.01 2.26
CA TYR A 7 8.96 -5.82 1.35
C TYR A 7 8.16 -6.24 0.13
N LEU A 8 6.91 -6.64 0.34
CA LEU A 8 6.05 -7.06 -0.77
C LEU A 8 5.73 -5.89 -1.67
N VAL A 9 5.44 -4.73 -1.10
CA VAL A 9 5.13 -3.54 -1.89
C VAL A 9 6.31 -3.19 -2.78
N ARG A 10 7.53 -3.16 -2.22
CA ARG A 10 8.71 -2.85 -3.02
C ARG A 10 8.91 -3.86 -4.14
N ALA A 11 8.78 -5.15 -3.81
CA ALA A 11 9.00 -6.19 -4.81
C ALA A 11 7.96 -6.12 -5.93
N LEU A 12 6.72 -5.83 -5.59
CA LEU A 12 5.67 -5.73 -6.60
C LEU A 12 5.87 -4.53 -7.50
N ILE A 13 6.28 -3.39 -6.94
CA ILE A 13 6.57 -2.22 -7.74
C ILE A 13 7.72 -2.53 -8.70
N GLU A 14 8.75 -3.19 -8.21
CA GLU A 14 9.90 -3.55 -9.04
C GLU A 14 9.50 -4.53 -10.14
N TRP A 15 8.71 -5.53 -9.79
CA TRP A 15 8.25 -6.51 -10.76
C TRP A 15 7.46 -5.86 -11.89
N ILE A 16 6.53 -4.98 -11.54
CA ILE A 16 5.69 -4.31 -12.52
C ILE A 16 6.54 -3.40 -13.40
N THR A 17 7.46 -2.66 -12.77
CA THR A 17 8.35 -1.77 -13.50
C THR A 17 9.24 -2.54 -14.46
N ASP A 18 9.79 -3.65 -14.01
CA ASP A 18 10.66 -4.48 -14.85
C ASP A 18 9.89 -5.14 -15.99
N SER A 19 8.59 -5.29 -15.83
CA SER A 19 7.72 -5.82 -16.88
C SER A 19 7.27 -4.72 -17.84
N GLN A 20 7.82 -3.52 -17.70
CA GLN A 20 7.52 -2.37 -18.55
C GLN A 20 6.07 -1.94 -18.46
N MET A 21 5.52 -2.08 -17.28
CA MET A 21 4.16 -1.65 -16.96
C MET A 21 4.21 -0.60 -15.86
N THR A 22 3.06 0.00 -15.60
CA THR A 22 2.97 1.12 -14.68
C THR A 22 2.47 0.65 -13.32
N PRO A 23 3.26 0.78 -12.24
CA PRO A 23 2.78 0.36 -10.93
C PRO A 23 1.85 1.40 -10.32
N TYR A 24 0.69 0.92 -9.90
CA TYR A 24 -0.29 1.70 -9.16
C TYR A 24 -0.41 1.13 -7.76
N ILE A 25 -0.66 1.98 -6.78
CA ILE A 25 -0.99 1.52 -5.43
C ILE A 25 -2.33 2.10 -5.02
N ALA A 26 -3.01 1.35 -4.16
CA ALA A 26 -4.23 1.83 -3.51
C ALA A 26 -3.95 1.94 -2.02
N ILE A 27 -4.30 3.07 -1.43
CA ILE A 27 -4.10 3.34 -0.03
C ILE A 27 -5.46 3.56 0.61
N ALA A 28 -5.74 2.81 1.68
CA ALA A 28 -6.98 3.00 2.43
C ALA A 28 -6.90 4.29 3.25
N VAL A 29 -7.99 5.04 3.24
CA VAL A 29 -8.05 6.32 3.93
C VAL A 29 -9.13 6.19 4.99
N ASP A 30 -8.78 5.55 6.08
CA ASP A 30 -9.74 5.26 7.14
C ASP A 30 -9.34 5.88 8.47
N SER A 31 -8.29 6.69 8.48
CA SER A 31 -7.81 7.25 9.73
C SER A 31 -7.19 8.61 9.49
N GLU A 32 -6.88 9.28 10.61
CA GLU A 32 -6.27 10.59 10.58
C GLU A 32 -4.78 10.54 10.30
N ASN A 33 -4.21 9.33 10.24
CA ASN A 33 -2.77 9.18 10.06
C ASN A 33 -2.36 9.20 8.59
N VAL A 34 -3.28 9.54 7.71
CA VAL A 34 -3.03 9.57 6.27
C VAL A 34 -3.00 11.03 5.83
N ASP A 35 -1.86 11.44 5.27
CA ASP A 35 -1.69 12.80 4.75
C ASP A 35 -1.75 12.72 3.23
N ILE A 36 -2.88 13.06 2.66
CA ILE A 36 -3.13 12.95 1.23
C ILE A 36 -4.09 14.05 0.80
N PRO A 37 -4.13 14.36 -0.51
CA PRO A 37 -5.14 15.29 -1.00
C PRO A 37 -6.53 14.67 -0.96
N SER A 38 -7.36 15.14 -0.06
CA SER A 38 -8.67 14.52 0.19
C SER A 38 -9.60 14.60 -1.03
N GLU A 39 -9.38 15.58 -1.91
CA GLU A 39 -10.23 15.73 -3.08
C GLU A 39 -10.07 14.60 -4.08
N TYR A 40 -9.04 13.76 -3.93
CA TYR A 40 -8.82 12.62 -4.83
C TYR A 40 -9.21 11.29 -4.20
N VAL A 41 -9.77 11.33 -2.99
CA VAL A 41 -10.21 10.11 -2.30
C VAL A 41 -11.58 9.69 -2.82
N THR A 42 -11.73 8.40 -3.14
CA THR A 42 -12.98 7.82 -3.58
C THR A 42 -13.17 6.49 -2.85
N ASP A 43 -14.35 6.31 -2.27
CA ASP A 43 -14.67 5.07 -1.55
C ASP A 43 -13.63 4.77 -0.46
N GLN A 44 -13.23 5.83 0.26
CA GLN A 44 -12.29 5.71 1.37
C GLN A 44 -10.94 5.14 0.94
N ARG A 45 -10.55 5.41 -0.31
CA ARG A 45 -9.22 5.02 -0.79
C ARG A 45 -8.74 6.00 -1.83
N ILE A 46 -7.44 6.02 -2.03
CA ILE A 46 -6.83 6.80 -3.10
C ILE A 46 -5.94 5.86 -3.90
N VAL A 47 -5.99 6.00 -5.22
CA VAL A 47 -5.18 5.19 -6.14
C VAL A 47 -4.16 6.10 -6.79
N LEU A 48 -2.90 5.68 -6.76
CA LEU A 48 -1.79 6.54 -7.16
C LEU A 48 -0.83 5.80 -8.07
N ASN A 49 -0.35 6.51 -9.08
CA ASN A 49 0.72 6.04 -9.96
C ASN A 49 2.04 6.24 -9.21
N VAL A 50 2.76 5.16 -8.95
CA VAL A 50 4.02 5.24 -8.22
C VAL A 50 5.22 4.86 -9.08
N SER A 51 5.09 5.02 -10.40
CA SER A 51 6.25 4.86 -11.27
C SER A 51 7.27 5.95 -10.98
N SER A 52 8.53 5.68 -11.33
CA SER A 52 9.60 6.62 -11.04
C SER A 52 9.42 7.97 -11.73
N MET A 53 8.63 8.01 -12.80
CA MET A 53 8.36 9.25 -13.49
C MET A 53 7.24 10.05 -12.84
N ALA A 54 6.43 9.40 -12.03
CA ALA A 54 5.24 10.03 -11.45
C ALA A 54 5.48 10.51 -10.02
N VAL A 55 6.47 9.96 -9.32
CA VAL A 55 6.70 10.28 -7.91
C VAL A 55 8.14 10.73 -7.69
N ARG A 56 8.35 11.41 -6.57
CA ARG A 56 9.67 11.85 -6.15
C ARG A 56 9.83 11.52 -4.67
N ASP A 57 11.07 11.19 -4.29
CA ASP A 57 11.43 10.94 -2.89
C ASP A 57 10.59 9.81 -2.29
N PHE A 58 10.40 8.75 -3.07
CA PHE A 58 9.64 7.59 -2.61
C PHE A 58 10.40 6.88 -1.49
N ALA A 59 9.71 6.65 -0.38
CA ALA A 59 10.28 5.92 0.74
C ALA A 59 9.21 5.06 1.38
N ILE A 60 9.59 3.86 1.79
CA ILE A 60 8.68 2.97 2.49
C ILE A 60 9.47 2.18 3.52
N ASN A 61 8.94 2.08 4.73
CA ASN A 61 9.54 1.28 5.79
C ASN A 61 8.41 0.59 6.56
N GLN A 62 8.73 0.04 7.74
CA GLN A 62 7.75 -0.71 8.52
C GLN A 62 6.57 0.15 8.96
N GLU A 63 6.79 1.44 9.11
CA GLU A 63 5.79 2.32 9.70
C GLU A 63 5.02 3.11 8.67
N GLU A 64 5.68 3.63 7.66
CA GLU A 64 5.01 4.53 6.74
C GLU A 64 5.57 4.47 5.35
N ILE A 65 4.73 4.89 4.41
CA ILE A 65 5.10 5.12 3.02
C ILE A 65 4.91 6.61 2.76
N SER A 66 5.85 7.22 2.04
CA SER A 66 5.77 8.64 1.74
C SER A 66 6.42 8.95 0.41
N PHE A 67 5.90 9.94 -0.27
CA PHE A 67 6.44 10.40 -1.54
C PHE A 67 5.74 11.67 -1.96
N PHE A 68 6.29 12.35 -2.97
CA PHE A 68 5.59 13.45 -3.63
C PHE A 68 5.02 12.93 -4.94
N SER A 69 3.79 13.28 -5.23
CA SER A 69 3.09 12.89 -6.45
C SER A 69 2.43 14.11 -7.06
N LYS A 70 2.29 14.11 -8.38
CA LYS A 70 1.65 15.23 -9.05
C LYS A 70 0.16 14.99 -9.21
N PHE A 71 -0.61 15.99 -8.85
CA PHE A 71 -2.06 16.01 -9.03
C PHE A 71 -2.37 17.25 -9.83
N ASN A 72 -2.87 17.06 -11.05
CA ASN A 72 -3.16 18.19 -11.95
C ASN A 72 -1.94 19.11 -12.11
N GLY A 73 -0.76 18.51 -12.21
CA GLY A 73 0.46 19.27 -12.41
C GLY A 73 1.07 19.88 -11.16
N VAL A 74 0.41 19.72 -10.00
CA VAL A 74 0.90 20.27 -8.73
C VAL A 74 1.46 19.13 -7.89
N SER A 75 2.69 19.29 -7.43
CA SER A 75 3.35 18.30 -6.59
C SER A 75 2.76 18.36 -5.17
N ARG A 76 2.26 17.25 -4.68
CA ARG A 76 1.65 17.14 -3.36
C ARG A 76 2.30 16.02 -2.58
N TYR A 77 2.47 16.21 -1.29
CA TYR A 77 3.04 15.20 -0.41
C TYR A 77 2.00 14.16 -0.06
N VAL A 78 2.41 12.90 -0.06
CA VAL A 78 1.55 11.77 0.32
C VAL A 78 2.27 10.99 1.40
N LYS A 79 1.57 10.70 2.48
CA LYS A 79 2.12 9.91 3.58
C LYS A 79 1.00 9.09 4.21
N ALA A 80 1.29 7.84 4.49
CA ALA A 80 0.30 6.95 5.09
C ALA A 80 1.02 5.84 5.84
N PRO A 81 0.34 5.21 6.81
CA PRO A 81 0.90 3.99 7.39
C PRO A 81 1.07 2.94 6.31
N THR A 82 2.18 2.22 6.36
CA THR A 82 2.46 1.19 5.36
C THR A 82 1.36 0.13 5.35
N GLY A 83 0.76 -0.15 6.52
CA GLY A 83 -0.34 -1.10 6.60
C GLY A 83 -1.60 -0.64 5.90
N ASN A 84 -1.68 0.62 5.48
CA ASN A 84 -2.83 1.11 4.73
C ASN A 84 -2.68 0.91 3.23
N VAL A 85 -1.54 0.40 2.75
CA VAL A 85 -1.41 0.03 1.34
C VAL A 85 -2.19 -1.27 1.14
N ILE A 86 -3.27 -1.22 0.38
CA ILE A 86 -4.17 -2.34 0.22
C ILE A 86 -4.12 -2.99 -1.15
N ALA A 87 -3.34 -2.43 -2.07
CA ALA A 87 -3.14 -3.06 -3.37
C ALA A 87 -1.93 -2.48 -4.05
N VAL A 88 -1.24 -3.33 -4.81
CA VAL A 88 -0.18 -2.91 -5.75
C VAL A 88 -0.45 -3.69 -7.02
N TYR A 89 -0.64 -3.00 -8.14
CA TYR A 89 -1.01 -3.67 -9.36
C TYR A 89 -0.56 -2.89 -10.59
N SER A 90 -0.55 -3.59 -11.72
CA SER A 90 -0.22 -2.99 -13.01
C SER A 90 -1.44 -2.27 -13.56
N LYS A 91 -1.26 -1.01 -13.94
CA LYS A 91 -2.34 -0.26 -14.58
C LYS A 91 -2.80 -0.96 -15.85
N GLU A 92 -1.86 -1.49 -16.63
CA GLU A 92 -2.15 -2.04 -17.95
C GLU A 92 -2.84 -3.41 -17.90
N SER A 93 -2.38 -4.27 -16.98
CA SER A 93 -2.88 -5.65 -16.95
C SER A 93 -3.77 -5.94 -15.75
N GLY A 94 -3.70 -5.12 -14.72
CA GLY A 94 -4.44 -5.38 -13.48
C GLY A 94 -3.80 -6.42 -12.59
N GLU A 95 -2.71 -7.04 -13.01
CA GLU A 95 -2.04 -8.04 -12.20
C GLU A 95 -1.34 -7.39 -11.02
N GLY A 96 -1.35 -8.08 -9.89
CA GLY A 96 -0.73 -7.59 -8.68
C GLY A 96 -1.26 -8.32 -7.47
N MET A 97 -1.23 -7.64 -6.33
CA MET A 97 -1.72 -8.24 -5.09
C MET A 97 -2.58 -7.24 -4.33
N GLN A 98 -3.52 -7.79 -3.58
CA GLN A 98 -4.36 -7.03 -2.66
C GLN A 98 -4.04 -7.45 -1.25
N PHE A 99 -4.18 -6.52 -0.32
CA PHE A 99 -3.88 -6.74 1.09
C PHE A 99 -5.01 -6.15 1.93
N ASP A 100 -5.20 -6.72 3.10
CA ASP A 100 -6.07 -6.11 4.09
C ASP A 100 -5.31 -4.99 4.81
N VAL A 101 -6.04 -4.02 5.34
CA VAL A 101 -5.43 -2.98 6.17
C VAL A 101 -4.84 -3.65 7.41
N GLU A 102 -3.57 -3.37 7.70
CA GLU A 102 -2.94 -3.89 8.90
C GLU A 102 -3.36 -3.06 10.09
N ALA A 103 -3.75 -3.74 11.17
CA ALA A 103 -4.09 -3.07 12.39
C ALA A 103 -2.83 -2.50 13.04
N SER A 104 -3.01 -1.48 13.87
CA SER A 104 -1.91 -0.99 14.67
C SER A 104 -1.49 -2.10 15.65
N ALA A 105 -0.31 -1.96 16.23
CA ALA A 105 0.21 -2.99 17.12
C ALA A 105 -0.75 -3.32 18.25
N SER A 106 -1.41 -2.31 18.83
CA SER A 106 -2.32 -2.56 19.92
C SER A 106 -3.55 -3.33 19.46
N ASN A 107 -3.99 -3.12 18.24
CA ASN A 107 -5.13 -3.85 17.72
C ASN A 107 -4.75 -5.27 17.36
N GLU A 108 -3.57 -5.46 16.85
CA GLU A 108 -3.11 -6.78 16.46
C GLU A 108 -3.12 -7.74 17.62
N LEU A 109 -2.78 -7.26 18.80
CA LEU A 109 -2.75 -8.11 19.96
C LEU A 109 -4.12 -8.64 20.32
N LEU A 110 -5.15 -7.91 20.01
CA LEU A 110 -6.50 -8.31 20.35
C LEU A 110 -7.04 -9.36 19.43
N GLU A 111 -6.60 -9.37 18.23
CA GLU A 111 -7.21 -10.19 17.20
C GLU A 111 -6.56 -11.50 17.02
N SER A 112 -5.45 -11.58 17.36
CA SER A 112 -4.80 -12.80 16.97
C SER A 112 -5.35 -14.05 17.61
N ASN A 113 -6.02 -13.45 16.98
CA ASN A 113 -6.38 -14.12 16.72
C ASN A 113 -6.55 -14.87 16.05
N ASP A 114 -6.69 -14.90 15.97
CA ASP A 114 -7.04 -15.23 15.30
C ASP A 114 -7.12 -15.85 14.68
N ASP A 115 -7.26 -16.00 14.76
CA ASP A 115 -7.53 -16.22 14.17
C ASP A 115 -7.60 -16.67 13.43
N LYS A 116 -7.61 -16.82 13.44
CA LYS A 116 -7.92 -16.88 12.81
C LYS A 116 -7.60 -17.29 12.00
N LYS A 117 -7.51 -17.43 11.91
CA LYS A 117 -7.32 -17.52 11.15
C LYS A 117 -6.86 -17.87 10.50
N PRO A 118 -6.91 -18.17 10.37
CA PRO A 118 -6.51 -18.31 9.55
C PRO A 118 -6.38 -18.64 8.79
N THR A 119 -6.51 -18.82 8.70
CA THR A 119 -6.43 -18.71 8.02
C THR A 119 -6.17 -18.76 7.34
N GLY A 120 -6.10 -19.07 7.26
CA GLY A 120 -5.76 -18.83 6.78
C GLY A 120 -5.33 -18.98 6.33
N GLY A 121 -5.30 -19.23 6.26
CA GLY A 121 -4.78 -19.17 6.05
C GLY A 121 -4.26 -19.46 5.74
N PRO A 122 -4.23 -19.61 5.62
CA PRO A 122 -3.68 -19.72 5.29
C PRO A 122 -3.18 -19.96 5.02
N ASN A 123 -3.18 -20.10 5.12
CA ASN A 123 -2.76 -19.99 4.93
C ASN A 123 -1.98 -20.08 4.63
N LEU A 124 -1.67 -20.34 4.45
CA LEU A 124 -1.07 -20.20 4.18
C LEU A 124 -0.40 -20.37 4.31
N LYS A 125 0.00 -20.46 4.24
CA LYS A 125 0.46 -20.45 4.33
C LYS A 125 1.39 -20.54 3.93
N LEU A 126 1.79 -20.75 3.78
CA LEU A 126 2.55 -20.58 3.48
C LEU A 126 3.24 -20.49 3.10
N VAL A 127 3.71 -20.60 3.05
CA VAL A 127 4.24 -20.25 2.79
C VAL A 127 4.48 -20.07 2.66
#